data_ca8a4f55e81bb4348532092e89c012fa
#
_entry.id   ca8a4f55e81bb4348532092e89c012fa
#
_cell.length_a   1.000
_cell.length_b   1.000
_cell.length_c   1.000
_cell.angle_alpha   90.00
_cell.angle_beta   90.00
_cell.angle_gamma   90.00
#
_symmetry.space_group_name_H-M   'P 1'
#
loop_
_entity.id
_entity.type
_entity.pdbx_description
1 polymer ?
#
loop_
_entity_poly.entity_id
_entity_poly.type
_entity_poly.pdbx_seq_one_letter_code
_entity_poly.pdbx_strand_id
1 'polypeptide(L)'
;MSGVALFALIVLVFSTAFPLNTLAFEVVNTDEANPIEVKVAKGYSNKFCNGIAMGLTKRSALNIAIAENSKPSFNPSLWTALVSNDKQLETIDKEKLPALAVSMVARDCGDPIGLNKQAELDEFAADFTSALRNSTEESTNTPSN
;
A
#
# COMPACT_ATOMS: atom_id res chain seq x y z
N MET A 1 55.97 28.46 -17.44
CA MET A 1 54.75 29.29 -17.59
C MET A 1 53.71 28.42 -18.27
N SER A 2 52.47 28.40 -17.75
CA SER A 2 51.28 27.76 -18.32
C SER A 2 51.10 26.27 -18.06
N GLY A 3 50.63 25.94 -16.90
CA GLY A 3 50.23 24.56 -16.57
C GLY A 3 49.09 24.47 -15.54
N VAL A 4 48.35 25.57 -15.29
CA VAL A 4 47.35 25.64 -14.19
C VAL A 4 45.92 25.81 -14.66
N ALA A 5 45.66 25.89 -15.96
CA ALA A 5 44.31 26.25 -16.50
C ALA A 5 43.47 25.05 -16.96
N LEU A 6 43.90 23.80 -16.78
CA LEU A 6 43.17 22.66 -17.34
C LEU A 6 42.41 21.77 -16.31
N PHE A 7 42.53 22.09 -15.02
CA PHE A 7 41.86 21.30 -13.97
C PHE A 7 40.52 21.85 -13.47
N ALA A 8 40.11 23.02 -13.93
CA ALA A 8 38.92 23.69 -13.46
C ALA A 8 37.63 23.33 -14.23
N LEU A 9 37.69 22.50 -15.28
CA LEU A 9 36.57 22.26 -16.20
C LEU A 9 35.92 20.87 -16.09
N ILE A 10 36.41 19.99 -15.19
CA ILE A 10 35.91 18.63 -15.06
C ILE A 10 34.92 18.44 -13.88
N VAL A 11 34.78 19.43 -13.00
CA VAL A 11 33.93 19.29 -11.80
C VAL A 11 32.47 19.71 -12.02
N LEU A 12 32.10 20.23 -13.19
CA LEU A 12 30.78 20.84 -13.44
C LEU A 12 29.76 19.94 -14.18
N VAL A 13 30.04 18.68 -14.42
CA VAL A 13 29.14 17.83 -15.26
C VAL A 13 28.47 16.69 -14.50
N PHE A 14 28.64 16.54 -13.19
CA PHE A 14 28.01 15.47 -12.42
C PHE A 14 26.86 15.91 -11.51
N SER A 15 26.26 17.07 -11.77
CA SER A 15 24.99 17.44 -11.15
C SER A 15 23.81 17.14 -12.09
N THR A 16 23.79 15.94 -12.70
CA THR A 16 22.51 15.42 -13.18
C THR A 16 21.73 15.01 -11.95
N ALA A 17 20.94 15.93 -11.43
CA ALA A 17 19.86 15.63 -10.54
C ALA A 17 19.00 14.57 -11.23
N PHE A 18 19.13 13.30 -10.78
CA PHE A 18 18.11 12.31 -11.08
C PHE A 18 16.81 12.86 -10.51
N PRO A 19 15.79 13.12 -11.31
CA PRO A 19 14.49 13.38 -10.75
C PRO A 19 14.12 12.08 -10.00
N LEU A 20 14.16 12.12 -8.69
CA LEU A 20 13.41 11.18 -7.87
C LEU A 20 11.97 11.41 -8.26
N ASN A 21 11.46 10.65 -9.23
CA ASN A 21 10.05 10.49 -9.46
C ASN A 21 9.50 9.78 -8.21
N THR A 22 9.37 10.52 -7.13
CA THR A 22 8.47 10.16 -6.05
C THR A 22 7.09 10.27 -6.67
N LEU A 23 6.56 9.13 -7.14
CA LEU A 23 5.16 9.02 -7.50
C LEU A 23 4.39 9.35 -6.21
N ALA A 24 3.92 10.60 -6.12
CA ALA A 24 3.08 11.01 -5.01
C ALA A 24 1.84 10.10 -5.01
N PHE A 25 1.47 9.61 -3.83
CA PHE A 25 0.27 8.82 -3.68
C PHE A 25 -0.95 9.64 -4.13
N GLU A 26 -1.66 9.13 -5.12
CA GLU A 26 -2.90 9.72 -5.59
C GLU A 26 -4.08 9.02 -4.90
N VAL A 27 -4.94 9.82 -4.26
CA VAL A 27 -6.16 9.29 -3.63
C VAL A 27 -7.08 8.76 -4.73
N VAL A 28 -7.30 7.45 -4.72
CA VAL A 28 -8.12 6.78 -5.74
C VAL A 28 -9.60 7.06 -5.48
N ASN A 29 -10.31 7.49 -6.53
CA ASN A 29 -11.75 7.62 -6.48
C ASN A 29 -12.41 6.23 -6.42
N THR A 30 -13.17 5.98 -5.36
CA THR A 30 -13.84 4.69 -5.13
C THR A 30 -15.00 4.43 -6.10
N ASP A 31 -15.53 5.47 -6.76
CA ASP A 31 -16.67 5.35 -7.65
C ASP A 31 -16.31 4.74 -9.01
N GLU A 32 -15.03 4.80 -9.39
CA GLU A 32 -14.52 4.24 -10.65
C GLU A 32 -13.87 2.85 -10.46
N ALA A 33 -13.72 2.40 -9.21
CA ALA A 33 -13.10 1.13 -8.90
C ALA A 33 -14.08 -0.05 -9.03
N ASN A 34 -13.54 -1.22 -9.33
CA ASN A 34 -14.33 -2.46 -9.36
C ASN A 34 -15.01 -2.68 -7.98
N PRO A 35 -16.33 -2.98 -7.92
CA PRO A 35 -17.05 -3.20 -6.66
C PRO A 35 -16.41 -4.26 -5.74
N ILE A 36 -15.72 -5.25 -6.30
CA ILE A 36 -15.01 -6.27 -5.52
C ILE A 36 -13.74 -5.69 -4.91
N GLU A 37 -12.95 -4.92 -5.66
CA GLU A 37 -11.78 -4.22 -5.14
C GLU A 37 -12.16 -3.26 -4.01
N VAL A 38 -13.25 -2.52 -4.18
CA VAL A 38 -13.81 -1.63 -3.15
C VAL A 38 -14.15 -2.42 -1.88
N LYS A 39 -14.80 -3.58 -2.03
CA LYS A 39 -15.17 -4.44 -0.89
C LYS A 39 -13.95 -4.99 -0.16
N VAL A 40 -12.93 -5.42 -0.90
CA VAL A 40 -11.66 -5.92 -0.36
C VAL A 40 -10.91 -4.78 0.35
N ALA A 41 -10.73 -3.65 -0.31
CA ALA A 41 -10.07 -2.47 0.25
C ALA A 41 -10.77 -1.97 1.54
N LYS A 42 -12.10 -1.97 1.55
CA LYS A 42 -12.91 -1.66 2.74
C LYS A 42 -12.67 -2.64 3.89
N GLY A 43 -12.46 -3.91 3.59
CA GLY A 43 -12.07 -4.92 4.58
C GLY A 43 -10.77 -4.54 5.30
N TYR A 44 -9.75 -4.16 4.54
CA TYR A 44 -8.48 -3.69 5.11
C TYR A 44 -8.66 -2.40 5.92
N SER A 45 -9.35 -1.40 5.39
CA SER A 45 -9.60 -0.13 6.07
C SER A 45 -10.32 -0.36 7.40
N ASN A 46 -11.39 -1.12 7.42
CA ASN A 46 -12.16 -1.40 8.64
C ASN A 46 -11.29 -2.05 9.73
N LYS A 47 -10.48 -3.04 9.36
CA LYS A 47 -9.61 -3.73 10.32
C LYS A 47 -8.52 -2.82 10.86
N PHE A 48 -7.90 -2.04 9.98
CA PHE A 48 -6.90 -1.05 10.37
C PHE A 48 -7.49 0.00 11.30
N CYS A 49 -8.60 0.64 10.91
CA CYS A 49 -9.25 1.68 11.71
C CYS A 49 -9.74 1.16 13.07
N ASN A 50 -10.24 -0.07 13.13
CA ASN A 50 -10.57 -0.72 14.41
C ASN A 50 -9.33 -0.89 15.29
N GLY A 51 -8.20 -1.31 14.72
CA GLY A 51 -6.93 -1.41 15.44
C GLY A 51 -6.49 -0.06 16.03
N ILE A 52 -6.58 1.01 15.23
CA ILE A 52 -6.30 2.38 15.70
C ILE A 52 -7.24 2.79 16.81
N ALA A 53 -8.54 2.54 16.68
CA ALA A 53 -9.53 2.85 17.70
C ALA A 53 -9.29 2.09 19.02
N MET A 54 -8.69 0.90 18.96
CA MET A 54 -8.25 0.11 20.13
C MET A 54 -6.89 0.58 20.71
N GLY A 55 -6.29 1.63 20.16
CA GLY A 55 -5.02 2.19 20.65
C GLY A 55 -3.77 1.51 20.10
N LEU A 56 -3.87 0.71 19.06
CA LEU A 56 -2.69 0.12 18.42
C LEU A 56 -1.89 1.17 17.64
N THR A 57 -0.59 0.93 17.50
CA THR A 57 0.26 1.74 16.60
C THR A 57 -0.14 1.51 15.13
N LYS A 58 0.15 2.48 14.25
CA LYS A 58 -0.09 2.37 12.80
C LYS A 58 0.43 1.03 12.25
N ARG A 59 1.66 0.67 12.60
CA ARG A 59 2.31 -0.56 12.13
C ARG A 59 1.61 -1.83 12.64
N SER A 60 1.23 -1.86 13.91
CA SER A 60 0.53 -3.02 14.48
C SER A 60 -0.86 -3.18 13.87
N ALA A 61 -1.60 -2.09 13.72
CA ALA A 61 -2.93 -2.10 13.08
C ALA A 61 -2.84 -2.56 11.61
N LEU A 62 -1.82 -2.11 10.88
CA LEU A 62 -1.56 -2.53 9.51
C LEU A 62 -1.28 -4.03 9.40
N ASN A 63 -0.38 -4.55 10.23
CA ASN A 63 -0.04 -5.97 10.22
C ASN A 63 -1.25 -6.85 10.53
N ILE A 64 -2.08 -6.46 11.50
CA ILE A 64 -3.31 -7.17 11.83
C ILE A 64 -4.30 -7.11 10.66
N ALA A 65 -4.51 -5.93 10.08
CA ALA A 65 -5.43 -5.76 8.96
C ALA A 65 -5.04 -6.67 7.77
N ILE A 66 -3.75 -6.76 7.46
CA ILE A 66 -3.25 -7.63 6.39
C ILE A 66 -3.38 -9.09 6.78
N ALA A 67 -2.92 -9.49 7.97
CA ALA A 67 -2.97 -10.89 8.42
C ALA A 67 -4.41 -11.43 8.46
N GLU A 68 -5.36 -10.62 8.91
CA GLU A 68 -6.76 -11.03 9.00
C GLU A 68 -7.47 -11.08 7.63
N ASN A 69 -7.12 -10.20 6.70
CA ASN A 69 -7.75 -10.21 5.37
C ASN A 69 -7.06 -11.18 4.38
N SER A 70 -5.81 -11.57 4.66
CA SER A 70 -5.08 -12.52 3.82
C SER A 70 -5.45 -13.99 4.13
N LYS A 71 -6.12 -14.26 5.25
CA LYS A 71 -6.49 -15.64 5.65
C LYS A 71 -7.98 -15.90 5.38
N PRO A 72 -8.32 -17.00 4.67
CA PRO A 72 -9.71 -17.39 4.36
C PRO A 72 -10.59 -17.52 5.60
N SER A 73 -10.00 -17.99 6.70
CA SER A 73 -10.72 -18.26 7.95
C SER A 73 -11.16 -17.01 8.71
N PHE A 74 -10.57 -15.85 8.45
CA PHE A 74 -10.90 -14.61 9.16
C PHE A 74 -11.94 -13.75 8.46
N ASN A 75 -12.12 -13.90 7.15
CA ASN A 75 -13.15 -13.18 6.42
C ASN A 75 -13.87 -14.09 5.41
N PRO A 76 -14.76 -14.99 5.91
CA PRO A 76 -15.47 -15.94 5.05
C PRO A 76 -16.27 -15.26 3.94
N SER A 77 -16.85 -14.08 4.22
CA SER A 77 -17.65 -13.35 3.22
C SER A 77 -16.79 -12.82 2.08
N LEU A 78 -15.58 -12.37 2.39
CA LEU A 78 -14.62 -11.87 1.41
C LEU A 78 -14.06 -13.04 0.61
N TRP A 79 -13.71 -14.13 1.29
CA TRP A 79 -13.22 -15.35 0.66
C TRP A 79 -14.29 -16.00 -0.22
N THR A 80 -15.53 -16.10 0.26
CA THR A 80 -16.65 -16.64 -0.55
C THR A 80 -16.89 -15.77 -1.79
N ALA A 81 -16.80 -14.44 -1.66
CA ALA A 81 -16.93 -13.55 -2.80
C ALA A 81 -15.76 -13.71 -3.80
N LEU A 82 -14.58 -14.07 -3.31
CA LEU A 82 -13.40 -14.30 -4.13
C LEU A 82 -13.40 -15.69 -4.77
N VAL A 83 -13.80 -16.74 -4.06
CA VAL A 83 -13.74 -18.14 -4.53
C VAL A 83 -14.98 -18.55 -5.32
N SER A 84 -16.17 -17.99 -5.01
CA SER A 84 -17.40 -18.34 -5.72
C SER A 84 -17.44 -17.85 -7.17
N ASN A 85 -16.46 -17.05 -7.59
CA ASN A 85 -16.35 -16.55 -8.95
C ASN A 85 -14.87 -16.49 -9.38
N ASP A 86 -14.29 -17.64 -9.71
CA ASP A 86 -12.90 -17.75 -10.21
C ASP A 86 -12.55 -16.72 -11.30
N LYS A 87 -13.53 -16.37 -12.13
CA LYS A 87 -13.37 -15.33 -13.16
C LYS A 87 -13.28 -13.91 -12.61
N GLN A 88 -13.77 -13.64 -11.39
CA GLN A 88 -13.71 -12.31 -10.78
C GLN A 88 -12.42 -12.07 -10.00
N LEU A 89 -11.71 -13.12 -9.59
CA LEU A 89 -10.38 -12.99 -8.99
C LEU A 89 -9.33 -12.49 -9.98
N GLU A 90 -9.45 -12.90 -11.24
CA GLU A 90 -8.55 -12.44 -12.31
C GLU A 90 -8.76 -10.96 -12.65
N THR A 91 -9.90 -10.37 -12.24
CA THR A 91 -10.21 -8.96 -12.51
C THR A 91 -9.72 -8.01 -11.42
N ILE A 92 -9.23 -8.51 -10.28
CA ILE A 92 -8.68 -7.66 -9.22
C ILE A 92 -7.29 -7.19 -9.62
N ASP A 93 -7.16 -5.90 -9.80
CA ASP A 93 -5.87 -5.26 -10.00
C ASP A 93 -5.12 -5.18 -8.66
N LYS A 94 -4.19 -6.11 -8.46
CA LYS A 94 -3.38 -6.20 -7.24
C LYS A 94 -2.49 -4.97 -7.04
N GLU A 95 -2.21 -4.22 -8.10
CA GLU A 95 -1.39 -3.01 -8.02
C GLU A 95 -2.24 -1.82 -7.54
N LYS A 96 -3.53 -1.80 -7.86
CA LYS A 96 -4.45 -0.74 -7.42
C LYS A 96 -5.01 -0.96 -6.02
N LEU A 97 -5.09 -2.21 -5.58
CA LEU A 97 -5.67 -2.55 -4.27
C LEU A 97 -5.02 -1.82 -3.09
N PRO A 98 -3.68 -1.71 -2.98
CA PRO A 98 -3.05 -0.94 -1.91
C PRO A 98 -3.47 0.54 -1.92
N ALA A 99 -3.45 1.17 -3.09
CA ALA A 99 -3.83 2.57 -3.23
C ALA A 99 -5.29 2.82 -2.82
N LEU A 100 -6.18 1.92 -3.20
CA LEU A 100 -7.60 1.99 -2.83
C LEU A 100 -7.81 1.80 -1.32
N ALA A 101 -7.11 0.82 -0.71
CA ALA A 101 -7.19 0.57 0.73
C ALA A 101 -6.65 1.76 1.54
N VAL A 102 -5.52 2.34 1.13
CA VAL A 102 -4.94 3.54 1.77
C VAL A 102 -5.85 4.74 1.63
N SER A 103 -6.47 4.96 0.47
CA SER A 103 -7.46 6.03 0.27
C SER A 103 -8.64 5.90 1.23
N MET A 104 -9.12 4.67 1.45
CA MET A 104 -10.21 4.41 2.41
C MET A 104 -9.76 4.63 3.86
N VAL A 105 -8.56 4.17 4.24
CA VAL A 105 -7.99 4.42 5.58
C VAL A 105 -7.86 5.91 5.83
N ALA A 106 -7.31 6.66 4.89
CA ALA A 106 -7.15 8.11 5.00
C ALA A 106 -8.49 8.81 5.25
N ARG A 107 -9.52 8.41 4.52
CA ARG A 107 -10.89 8.94 4.66
C ARG A 107 -11.56 8.53 5.98
N ASP A 108 -11.44 7.25 6.36
CA ASP A 108 -12.24 6.68 7.44
C ASP A 108 -11.63 6.92 8.82
N CYS A 109 -10.29 6.98 8.94
CA CYS A 109 -9.59 7.18 10.21
C CYS A 109 -8.20 7.85 10.08
N GLY A 110 -7.93 8.52 8.97
CA GLY A 110 -6.60 9.10 8.71
C GLY A 110 -6.26 10.31 9.55
N ASP A 111 -7.23 11.20 9.82
CA ASP A 111 -7.00 12.45 10.55
C ASP A 111 -6.35 12.27 11.93
N PRO A 112 -6.85 11.42 12.83
CA PRO A 112 -6.29 11.25 14.16
C PRO A 112 -4.86 10.67 14.19
N ILE A 113 -4.42 10.08 13.09
CA ILE A 113 -3.08 9.47 12.97
C ILE A 113 -2.16 10.21 12.00
N GLY A 114 -2.58 11.38 11.52
CA GLY A 114 -1.77 12.27 10.69
C GLY A 114 -1.72 11.90 9.20
N LEU A 115 -2.55 10.97 8.72
CA LEU A 115 -2.65 10.61 7.30
C LEU A 115 -3.43 11.63 6.46
N ASN A 116 -3.31 12.89 6.77
CA ASN A 116 -3.89 14.01 6.03
C ASN A 116 -2.83 14.82 5.26
N LYS A 117 -1.57 14.43 5.36
CA LYS A 117 -0.45 15.03 4.63
C LYS A 117 0.05 14.07 3.55
N GLN A 118 0.38 14.62 2.39
CA GLN A 118 0.83 13.81 1.25
C GLN A 118 2.03 12.91 1.61
N ALA A 119 3.05 13.44 2.29
CA ALA A 119 4.22 12.65 2.67
C ALA A 119 3.90 11.45 3.58
N GLU A 120 2.95 11.62 4.51
CA GLU A 120 2.49 10.54 5.40
C GLU A 120 1.67 9.49 4.63
N LEU A 121 0.89 9.92 3.64
CA LEU A 121 0.14 9.02 2.76
C LEU A 121 1.08 8.21 1.88
N ASP A 122 2.11 8.84 1.32
CA ASP A 122 3.11 8.18 0.49
C ASP A 122 3.87 7.10 1.28
N GLU A 123 4.31 7.43 2.50
CA GLU A 123 4.97 6.49 3.41
C GLU A 123 4.04 5.33 3.78
N PHE A 124 2.82 5.64 4.17
CA PHE A 124 1.83 4.62 4.55
C PHE A 124 1.46 3.70 3.38
N ALA A 125 1.35 4.24 2.17
CA ALA A 125 1.10 3.45 0.96
C ALA A 125 2.25 2.49 0.64
N ALA A 126 3.50 2.94 0.83
CA ALA A 126 4.68 2.10 0.66
C ALA A 126 4.72 0.98 1.71
N ASP A 127 4.44 1.28 2.98
CA ASP A 127 4.36 0.31 4.08
C ASP A 127 3.25 -0.72 3.82
N PHE A 128 2.07 -0.27 3.37
CA PHE A 128 0.94 -1.14 3.06
C PHE A 128 1.29 -2.11 1.94
N THR A 129 1.86 -1.60 0.84
CA THR A 129 2.27 -2.39 -0.32
C THR A 129 3.32 -3.44 0.07
N SER A 130 4.31 -3.05 0.86
CA SER A 130 5.37 -3.94 1.35
C SER A 130 4.81 -5.04 2.24
N ALA A 131 3.95 -4.70 3.19
CA ALA A 131 3.34 -5.66 4.10
C ALA A 131 2.41 -6.64 3.38
N LEU A 132 1.65 -6.18 2.37
CA LEU A 132 0.80 -7.04 1.55
C LEU A 132 1.63 -8.03 0.72
N ARG A 133 2.73 -7.59 0.12
CA ARG A 133 3.65 -8.46 -0.63
C ARG A 133 4.23 -9.56 0.24
N ASN A 134 4.74 -9.20 1.41
CA ASN A 134 5.34 -10.15 2.35
C ASN A 134 4.32 -11.23 2.80
N SER A 135 3.06 -10.85 3.04
CA SER A 135 2.00 -11.80 3.41
C SER A 135 1.66 -12.80 2.30
N THR A 136 1.81 -12.39 1.05
CA THR A 136 1.55 -13.25 -0.11
C THR A 136 2.66 -14.27 -0.29
N GLU A 137 3.92 -13.87 -0.10
CA GLU A 137 5.08 -14.75 -0.22
C GLU A 137 5.12 -15.82 0.89
N GLU A 138 4.72 -15.46 2.12
CA GLU A 138 4.64 -16.41 3.24
C GLU A 138 3.58 -17.48 2.99
N SER A 139 2.47 -17.14 2.36
CA SER A 139 1.38 -18.08 2.03
C SER A 139 1.78 -19.13 0.98
N THR A 140 2.72 -18.81 0.09
CA THR A 140 3.18 -19.73 -0.97
C THR A 140 4.25 -20.69 -0.50
N ASN A 141 4.94 -20.39 0.60
CA ASN A 141 6.05 -21.19 1.13
C ASN A 141 5.65 -22.18 2.24
N THR A 142 4.37 -22.28 2.61
CA THR A 142 3.92 -23.27 3.60
C THR A 142 3.78 -24.63 2.90
N PRO A 143 4.65 -25.64 3.18
CA PRO A 143 4.49 -26.96 2.62
C PRO A 143 3.17 -27.53 3.12
N SER A 144 2.33 -27.98 2.19
CA SER A 144 1.14 -28.78 2.51
C SER A 144 1.57 -30.09 3.15
N ASN A 145 1.34 -30.19 4.43
CA ASN A 145 1.58 -31.39 5.24
C ASN A 145 0.33 -32.26 5.23
#